data_361e142bc13928fe591e6f710862d803
#
_entry.id   361e142bc13928fe591e6f710862d803
#
_cell.length_a   1.000
_cell.length_b   1.000
_cell.length_c   1.000
_cell.angle_alpha   90.00
_cell.angle_beta   90.00
_cell.angle_gamma   90.00
#
_symmetry.space_group_name_H-M   'P 1'
#
loop_
_entity.id
_entity.type
_entity.pdbx_description
1 polymer ?
#
loop_
_entity_poly.entity_id
_entity_poly.type
_entity_poly.pdbx_seq_one_letter_code
_entity_poly.pdbx_strand_id
1 'polypeptide(L)'
;LAEDCDLTMSINEHGYIIENENYAVAMTEAPETLHQFVKQRIRWCFGVMQAFWKHRSSLFSPSKKGFGLWAMPNMLIFQYIIPTFSPLADVLMLIGLFSGNALQIFFYYLIFLLIDASVSIMAYIFEGERLWVLLWVIPQRFFYRWIMYYVLFKSYLKAIKGELQTWGVLKRTGHVGE
;
A
#
# COMPACT_ATOMS: atom_id res chain seq x y z
N LEU A 1 -6.35 10.95 11.53
CA LEU A 1 -5.69 9.67 11.25
C LEU A 1 -4.84 9.85 10.01
N ALA A 2 -3.61 9.32 9.96
CA ALA A 2 -2.65 9.60 8.90
C ALA A 2 -2.40 11.10 8.68
N GLU A 3 -2.12 11.80 9.77
CA GLU A 3 -1.81 13.23 9.81
C GLU A 3 -0.60 13.59 8.96
N ASP A 4 0.35 12.70 8.85
CA ASP A 4 1.52 12.79 7.99
C ASP A 4 1.13 12.88 6.51
N CYS A 5 0.25 12.00 6.06
CA CYS A 5 -0.29 12.00 4.70
C CYS A 5 -1.12 13.26 4.41
N ASP A 6 -1.99 13.65 5.32
CA ASP A 6 -2.82 14.86 5.19
C ASP A 6 -1.97 16.14 5.15
N LEU A 7 -0.95 16.23 6.00
CA LEU A 7 0.01 17.33 6.01
C LEU A 7 0.79 17.40 4.69
N THR A 8 1.31 16.26 4.22
CA THR A 8 2.02 16.16 2.94
C THR A 8 1.15 16.63 1.77
N MET A 9 -0.12 16.18 1.72
CA MET A 9 -1.06 16.62 0.69
C MET A 9 -1.32 18.12 0.78
N SER A 10 -1.53 18.66 1.99
CA SER A 10 -1.78 20.08 2.21
C SER A 10 -0.59 20.94 1.76
N ILE A 11 0.64 20.55 2.08
CA ILE A 11 1.87 21.26 1.67
C ILE A 11 1.97 21.30 0.14
N ASN A 12 1.80 20.15 -0.53
CA ASN A 12 1.84 20.07 -1.99
C ASN A 12 0.70 20.86 -2.66
N GLU A 13 -0.50 20.84 -2.06
CA GLU A 13 -1.65 21.59 -2.57
C GLU A 13 -1.42 23.11 -2.56
N HIS A 14 -0.61 23.62 -1.62
CA HIS A 14 -0.18 25.01 -1.57
C HIS A 14 1.03 25.33 -2.46
N GLY A 15 1.53 24.34 -3.21
CA GLY A 15 2.59 24.51 -4.20
C GLY A 15 4.02 24.42 -3.64
N TYR A 16 4.18 24.01 -2.39
CA TYR A 16 5.48 23.72 -1.80
C TYR A 16 6.01 22.35 -2.26
N ILE A 17 7.31 22.21 -2.28
CA ILE A 17 8.02 20.98 -2.63
C ILE A 17 8.38 20.24 -1.32
N ILE A 18 8.19 18.93 -1.32
CA ILE A 18 8.62 18.05 -0.23
C ILE A 18 9.72 17.17 -0.80
N GLU A 19 10.85 17.13 -0.12
CA GLU A 19 11.98 16.29 -0.45
C GLU A 19 12.10 15.16 0.58
N ASN A 20 12.61 14.02 0.13
CA ASN A 20 12.90 12.88 0.99
C ASN A 20 14.37 12.93 1.41
N GLU A 21 14.64 12.77 2.71
CA GLU A 21 15.99 12.68 3.25
C GLU A 21 16.29 11.23 3.69
N ASN A 22 17.08 10.53 2.89
CA ASN A 22 17.36 9.09 3.09
C ASN A 22 18.18 8.80 4.36
N TYR A 23 18.93 9.79 4.86
CA TYR A 23 19.75 9.63 6.06
C TYR A 23 19.01 9.99 7.35
N ALA A 24 17.80 10.51 7.27
CA ALA A 24 16.95 10.78 8.43
C ALA A 24 16.27 9.47 8.89
N VAL A 25 16.87 8.78 9.83
CA VAL A 25 16.38 7.50 10.35
C VAL A 25 15.60 7.70 11.64
N ALA A 26 14.37 7.19 11.68
CA ALA A 26 13.55 7.15 12.89
C ALA A 26 13.31 5.70 13.31
N MET A 27 13.69 5.38 14.55
CA MET A 27 13.46 4.04 15.13
C MET A 27 12.06 3.96 15.71
N THR A 28 11.31 2.92 15.37
CA THR A 28 9.96 2.68 15.87
C THR A 28 9.71 1.20 16.11
N GLU A 29 8.82 0.89 17.06
CA GLU A 29 8.41 -0.48 17.32
C GLU A 29 7.46 -0.99 16.25
N ALA A 30 7.76 -2.18 15.69
CA ALA A 30 6.87 -2.88 14.79
C ALA A 30 5.76 -3.61 15.57
N PRO A 31 4.58 -3.85 14.97
CA PRO A 31 3.56 -4.71 15.57
C PRO A 31 4.07 -6.14 15.76
N GLU A 32 4.01 -6.67 16.96
CA GLU A 32 4.49 -8.02 17.29
C GLU A 32 3.48 -9.13 16.94
N THR A 33 2.18 -8.79 16.82
CA THR A 33 1.13 -9.75 16.51
C THR A 33 0.38 -9.41 15.23
N LEU A 34 -0.12 -10.44 14.54
CA LEU A 34 -0.95 -10.25 13.34
C LEU A 34 -2.17 -9.36 13.62
N HIS A 35 -2.78 -9.50 14.79
CA HIS A 35 -3.93 -8.67 15.18
C HIS A 35 -3.56 -7.18 15.28
N GLN A 36 -2.44 -6.85 15.93
CA GLN A 36 -1.92 -5.48 16.03
C GLN A 36 -1.56 -4.94 14.65
N PHE A 37 -0.91 -5.75 13.82
CA PHE A 37 -0.55 -5.41 12.45
C PHE A 37 -1.79 -5.06 11.62
N VAL A 38 -2.80 -5.93 11.58
CA VAL A 38 -4.04 -5.70 10.81
C VAL A 38 -4.77 -4.47 11.32
N LYS A 39 -4.86 -4.28 12.64
CA LYS A 39 -5.48 -3.09 13.24
C LYS A 39 -4.77 -1.80 12.83
N GLN A 40 -3.43 -1.81 12.85
CA GLN A 40 -2.60 -0.69 12.39
C GLN A 40 -2.83 -0.38 10.91
N ARG A 41 -2.81 -1.41 10.04
CA ARG A 41 -3.00 -1.26 8.59
C ARG A 41 -4.40 -0.77 8.23
N ILE A 42 -5.45 -1.23 8.92
CA ILE A 42 -6.81 -0.70 8.72
C ILE A 42 -6.85 0.79 9.08
N ARG A 43 -6.24 1.18 10.19
CA ARG A 43 -6.18 2.59 10.60
C ARG A 43 -5.46 3.45 9.56
N TRP A 44 -4.31 3.00 9.05
CA TRP A 44 -3.56 3.71 8.02
C TRP A 44 -4.33 3.80 6.71
N CYS A 45 -4.84 2.68 6.21
CA CYS A 45 -5.61 2.64 4.97
C CYS A 45 -6.83 3.58 5.05
N PHE A 46 -7.58 3.53 6.15
CA PHE A 46 -8.72 4.41 6.38
C PHE A 46 -8.30 5.89 6.49
N GLY A 47 -7.22 6.19 7.23
CA GLY A 47 -6.71 7.56 7.38
C GLY A 47 -6.26 8.18 6.04
N VAL A 48 -5.56 7.39 5.22
CA VAL A 48 -5.16 7.82 3.87
C VAL A 48 -6.37 8.05 2.97
N MET A 49 -7.43 7.22 3.08
CA MET A 49 -8.69 7.45 2.36
C MET A 49 -9.37 8.76 2.78
N GLN A 50 -9.36 9.08 4.08
CA GLN A 50 -9.90 10.35 4.58
C GLN A 50 -9.12 11.54 4.05
N ALA A 51 -7.77 11.48 4.08
CA ALA A 51 -6.91 12.51 3.53
C ALA A 51 -7.16 12.69 2.02
N PHE A 52 -7.20 11.59 1.26
CA PHE A 52 -7.51 11.64 -0.18
C PHE A 52 -8.88 12.29 -0.45
N TRP A 53 -9.91 11.91 0.31
CA TRP A 53 -11.24 12.48 0.15
C TRP A 53 -11.30 13.97 0.50
N LYS A 54 -10.57 14.41 1.52
CA LYS A 54 -10.43 15.82 1.89
C LYS A 54 -9.84 16.64 0.76
N HIS A 55 -8.80 16.14 0.12
CA HIS A 55 -8.07 16.83 -0.97
C HIS A 55 -8.56 16.45 -2.38
N ARG A 56 -9.73 15.79 -2.52
CA ARG A 56 -10.25 15.30 -3.82
C ARG A 56 -10.45 16.38 -4.88
N SER A 57 -10.63 17.64 -4.48
CA SER A 57 -10.73 18.78 -5.40
C SER A 57 -9.45 19.04 -6.20
N SER A 58 -8.32 18.55 -5.71
CA SER A 58 -7.04 18.62 -6.40
C SER A 58 -6.85 17.53 -7.47
N LEU A 59 -7.68 16.48 -7.44
CA LEU A 59 -7.62 15.38 -8.41
C LEU A 59 -7.90 15.89 -9.82
N PHE A 60 -6.98 15.59 -10.75
CA PHE A 60 -6.99 16.07 -12.14
C PHE A 60 -6.99 17.60 -12.31
N SER A 61 -6.61 18.35 -11.27
CA SER A 61 -6.57 19.80 -11.32
C SER A 61 -5.25 20.31 -11.94
N PRO A 62 -5.28 20.99 -13.12
CA PRO A 62 -4.07 21.54 -13.72
C PRO A 62 -3.44 22.64 -12.86
N SER A 63 -4.23 23.40 -12.09
CA SER A 63 -3.73 24.45 -11.20
C SER A 63 -2.81 23.91 -10.10
N LYS A 64 -2.96 22.64 -9.73
CA LYS A 64 -2.12 21.95 -8.73
C LYS A 64 -0.94 21.21 -9.35
N LYS A 65 -0.65 21.43 -10.64
CA LYS A 65 0.52 20.93 -11.36
C LYS A 65 0.73 19.41 -11.15
N GLY A 66 1.97 19.01 -10.79
CA GLY A 66 2.33 17.61 -10.57
C GLY A 66 1.53 16.93 -9.45
N PHE A 67 1.15 17.64 -8.41
CA PHE A 67 0.31 17.08 -7.34
C PHE A 67 -1.07 16.64 -7.87
N GLY A 68 -1.77 17.53 -8.59
CA GLY A 68 -3.11 17.25 -9.10
C GLY A 68 -3.14 16.32 -10.29
N LEU A 69 -2.17 16.44 -11.21
CA LEU A 69 -2.16 15.70 -12.48
C LEU A 69 -1.44 14.35 -12.39
N TRP A 70 -0.56 14.17 -11.42
CA TRP A 70 0.24 12.96 -11.31
C TRP A 70 0.12 12.27 -9.96
N ALA A 71 0.40 12.95 -8.84
CA ALA A 71 0.41 12.31 -7.53
C ALA A 71 -0.97 11.81 -7.10
N MET A 72 -2.01 12.63 -7.20
CA MET A 72 -3.38 12.25 -6.83
C MET A 72 -3.95 11.13 -7.72
N PRO A 73 -3.86 11.17 -9.08
CA PRO A 73 -4.28 10.06 -9.93
C PRO A 73 -3.48 8.78 -9.68
N ASN A 74 -2.17 8.87 -9.46
CA ASN A 74 -1.32 7.73 -9.14
C ASN A 74 -1.80 7.05 -7.84
N MET A 75 -2.05 7.83 -6.79
CA MET A 75 -2.58 7.33 -5.53
C MET A 75 -3.95 6.66 -5.71
N LEU A 76 -4.87 7.26 -6.49
CA LEU A 76 -6.17 6.68 -6.77
C LEU A 76 -6.04 5.32 -7.49
N ILE A 77 -5.20 5.25 -8.51
CA ILE A 77 -5.04 4.04 -9.33
C ILE A 77 -4.35 2.94 -8.53
N PHE A 78 -3.17 3.21 -7.96
CA PHE A 78 -2.31 2.18 -7.37
C PHE A 78 -2.64 1.83 -5.92
N GLN A 79 -3.27 2.72 -5.16
CA GLN A 79 -3.66 2.40 -3.77
C GLN A 79 -5.12 1.94 -3.63
N TYR A 80 -5.99 2.28 -4.58
CA TYR A 80 -7.42 1.96 -4.47
C TYR A 80 -7.94 1.13 -5.64
N ILE A 81 -7.82 1.59 -6.90
CA ILE A 81 -8.44 0.91 -8.05
C ILE A 81 -7.79 -0.47 -8.26
N ILE A 82 -6.49 -0.51 -8.52
CA ILE A 82 -5.78 -1.77 -8.81
C ILE A 82 -5.93 -2.78 -7.66
N PRO A 83 -5.68 -2.43 -6.37
CA PRO A 83 -5.84 -3.38 -5.27
C PRO A 83 -7.28 -3.87 -5.07
N THR A 84 -8.29 -3.06 -5.41
CA THR A 84 -9.69 -3.46 -5.32
C THR A 84 -10.04 -4.57 -6.31
N PHE A 85 -9.49 -4.50 -7.52
CA PHE A 85 -9.75 -5.51 -8.56
C PHE A 85 -8.73 -6.66 -8.58
N SER A 86 -7.64 -6.56 -7.86
CA SER A 86 -6.61 -7.62 -7.80
C SER A 86 -7.13 -8.98 -7.35
N PRO A 87 -8.07 -9.12 -6.37
CA PRO A 87 -8.62 -10.43 -6.02
C PRO A 87 -9.37 -11.11 -7.17
N LEU A 88 -10.00 -10.32 -8.04
CA LEU A 88 -10.68 -10.86 -9.22
C LEU A 88 -9.66 -11.50 -10.19
N ALA A 89 -8.52 -10.86 -10.40
CA ALA A 89 -7.45 -11.43 -11.22
C ALA A 89 -6.93 -12.77 -10.64
N ASP A 90 -6.78 -12.86 -9.31
CA ASP A 90 -6.37 -14.10 -8.64
C ASP A 90 -7.40 -15.21 -8.81
N VAL A 91 -8.69 -14.89 -8.68
CA VAL A 91 -9.80 -15.87 -8.89
C VAL A 91 -9.84 -16.32 -10.35
N LEU A 92 -9.74 -15.39 -11.31
CA LEU A 92 -9.72 -15.73 -12.73
C LEU A 92 -8.52 -16.61 -13.11
N MET A 93 -7.36 -16.34 -12.50
CA MET A 93 -6.18 -17.20 -12.64
C MET A 93 -6.45 -18.63 -12.14
N LEU A 94 -7.04 -18.77 -10.95
CA LEU A 94 -7.38 -20.09 -10.41
C LEU A 94 -8.37 -20.83 -11.30
N ILE A 95 -9.45 -20.18 -11.75
CA ILE A 95 -10.42 -20.76 -12.69
C ILE A 95 -9.72 -21.22 -13.97
N GLY A 96 -8.85 -20.40 -14.50
CA GLY A 96 -8.11 -20.69 -15.74
C GLY A 96 -7.19 -21.90 -15.61
N LEU A 97 -6.55 -22.13 -14.46
CA LEU A 97 -5.73 -23.31 -14.22
C LEU A 97 -6.53 -24.63 -14.35
N PHE A 98 -7.82 -24.59 -14.02
CA PHE A 98 -8.72 -25.77 -14.14
C PHE A 98 -9.45 -25.83 -15.49
N SER A 99 -9.32 -24.84 -16.39
CA SER A 99 -10.05 -24.74 -17.66
C SER A 99 -9.31 -25.35 -18.86
N GLY A 100 -8.31 -26.20 -18.65
CA GLY A 100 -7.56 -26.86 -19.74
C GLY A 100 -6.42 -25.99 -20.34
N ASN A 101 -6.29 -24.73 -19.96
CA ASN A 101 -5.24 -23.80 -20.44
C ASN A 101 -4.13 -23.58 -19.38
N ALA A 102 -3.92 -24.56 -18.49
CA ALA A 102 -3.03 -24.43 -17.34
C ALA A 102 -1.60 -24.00 -17.70
N LEU A 103 -1.04 -24.53 -18.80
CA LEU A 103 0.30 -24.19 -19.24
C LEU A 103 0.43 -22.72 -19.68
N GLN A 104 -0.54 -22.23 -20.42
CA GLN A 104 -0.56 -20.83 -20.89
C GLN A 104 -0.69 -19.85 -19.70
N ILE A 105 -1.55 -20.17 -18.76
CA ILE A 105 -1.75 -19.37 -17.54
C ILE A 105 -0.50 -19.38 -16.68
N PHE A 106 0.16 -20.54 -16.55
CA PHE A 106 1.43 -20.64 -15.86
C PHE A 106 2.50 -19.71 -16.46
N PHE A 107 2.62 -19.66 -17.80
CA PHE A 107 3.57 -18.76 -18.44
C PHE A 107 3.24 -17.28 -18.23
N TYR A 108 1.97 -16.89 -18.31
CA TYR A 108 1.57 -15.51 -18.01
C TYR A 108 1.87 -15.12 -16.55
N TYR A 109 1.61 -16.04 -15.62
CA TYR A 109 1.94 -15.83 -14.21
C TYR A 109 3.44 -15.74 -13.97
N LEU A 110 4.23 -16.57 -14.67
CA LEU A 110 5.69 -16.52 -14.61
C LEU A 110 6.24 -15.18 -15.12
N ILE A 111 5.73 -14.68 -16.25
CA ILE A 111 6.10 -13.37 -16.78
C ILE A 111 5.78 -12.28 -15.76
N PHE A 112 4.59 -12.33 -15.18
CA PHE A 112 4.19 -11.38 -14.16
C PHE A 112 5.10 -11.41 -12.91
N LEU A 113 5.48 -12.60 -12.45
CA LEU A 113 6.46 -12.79 -11.36
C LEU A 113 7.82 -12.20 -11.71
N LEU A 114 8.29 -12.40 -12.93
CA LEU A 114 9.58 -11.86 -13.39
C LEU A 114 9.56 -10.33 -13.43
N ILE A 115 8.47 -9.72 -13.90
CA ILE A 115 8.32 -8.26 -13.90
C ILE A 115 8.32 -7.73 -12.45
N ASP A 116 7.53 -8.34 -11.56
CA ASP A 116 7.43 -7.95 -10.15
C ASP A 116 8.79 -8.10 -9.41
N ALA A 117 9.49 -9.21 -9.66
CA ALA A 117 10.84 -9.43 -9.14
C ALA A 117 11.83 -8.39 -9.67
N SER A 118 11.76 -8.05 -10.96
CA SER A 118 12.63 -7.03 -11.56
C SER A 118 12.43 -5.65 -10.94
N VAL A 119 11.18 -5.24 -10.75
CA VAL A 119 10.84 -3.98 -10.08
C VAL A 119 11.32 -3.99 -8.63
N SER A 120 11.13 -5.10 -7.91
CA SER A 120 11.59 -5.26 -6.54
C SER A 120 13.11 -5.18 -6.44
N ILE A 121 13.84 -5.87 -7.33
CA ILE A 121 15.32 -5.82 -7.39
C ILE A 121 15.78 -4.38 -7.64
N MET A 122 15.18 -3.66 -8.60
CA MET A 122 15.53 -2.27 -8.86
C MET A 122 15.32 -1.39 -7.63
N ALA A 123 14.18 -1.53 -6.93
CA ALA A 123 13.89 -0.78 -5.72
C ALA A 123 14.96 -1.03 -4.64
N TYR A 124 15.33 -2.29 -4.38
CA TYR A 124 16.36 -2.64 -3.40
C TYR A 124 17.76 -2.11 -3.76
N ILE A 125 18.10 -2.09 -5.07
CA ILE A 125 19.35 -1.52 -5.55
C ILE A 125 19.38 0.00 -5.28
N PHE A 126 18.28 0.71 -5.58
CA PHE A 126 18.22 2.16 -5.38
C PHE A 126 18.24 2.55 -3.89
N GLU A 127 17.63 1.74 -3.02
CA GLU A 127 17.64 1.95 -1.57
C GLU A 127 18.96 1.49 -0.90
N GLY A 128 19.86 0.81 -1.62
CA GLY A 128 21.10 0.27 -1.07
C GLY A 128 20.89 -0.89 -0.10
N GLU A 129 19.73 -1.55 -0.18
CA GLU A 129 19.33 -2.62 0.72
C GLU A 129 19.93 -3.98 0.30
N ARG A 130 19.96 -4.92 1.27
CA ARG A 130 20.54 -6.25 1.05
C ARG A 130 19.62 -7.12 0.20
N LEU A 131 20.11 -7.60 -0.96
CA LEU A 131 19.32 -8.39 -1.91
C LEU A 131 18.77 -9.72 -1.36
N TRP A 132 19.35 -10.28 -0.29
CA TRP A 132 18.82 -11.51 0.31
C TRP A 132 17.40 -11.34 0.87
N VAL A 133 17.01 -10.11 1.22
CA VAL A 133 15.64 -9.78 1.68
C VAL A 133 14.60 -10.05 0.59
N LEU A 134 15.01 -10.08 -0.69
CA LEU A 134 14.12 -10.44 -1.81
C LEU A 134 13.54 -11.86 -1.70
N LEU A 135 14.17 -12.76 -0.94
CA LEU A 135 13.60 -14.07 -0.65
C LEU A 135 12.23 -13.99 0.03
N TRP A 136 11.97 -12.90 0.77
CA TRP A 136 10.68 -12.65 1.42
C TRP A 136 9.58 -12.17 0.46
N VAL A 137 9.92 -11.78 -0.76
CA VAL A 137 8.93 -11.38 -1.78
C VAL A 137 8.01 -12.56 -2.13
N ILE A 138 8.53 -13.79 -2.14
CA ILE A 138 7.74 -14.99 -2.45
C ILE A 138 6.65 -15.25 -1.39
N PRO A 139 6.96 -15.46 -0.09
CA PRO A 139 5.92 -15.64 0.93
C PRO A 139 5.01 -14.41 1.09
N GLN A 140 5.55 -13.21 0.91
CA GLN A 140 4.76 -11.98 0.90
C GLN A 140 3.64 -12.03 -0.13
N ARG A 141 3.90 -12.53 -1.32
CA ARG A 141 2.93 -12.62 -2.40
C ARG A 141 1.76 -13.54 -2.06
N PHE A 142 2.02 -14.66 -1.37
CA PHE A 142 0.99 -15.65 -1.04
C PHE A 142 0.23 -15.35 0.24
N PHE A 143 0.86 -14.76 1.26
CA PHE A 143 0.24 -14.53 2.57
C PHE A 143 -0.13 -13.07 2.80
N TYR A 144 0.82 -12.16 2.61
CA TYR A 144 0.64 -10.74 2.92
C TYR A 144 -0.43 -10.09 2.03
N ARG A 145 -0.50 -10.47 0.76
CA ARG A 145 -1.46 -9.96 -0.21
C ARG A 145 -2.91 -10.18 0.24
N TRP A 146 -3.27 -11.37 0.74
CA TRP A 146 -4.60 -11.69 1.25
C TRP A 146 -4.95 -10.88 2.50
N ILE A 147 -3.98 -10.68 3.39
CA ILE A 147 -4.15 -9.82 4.55
C ILE A 147 -4.45 -8.39 4.10
N MET A 148 -3.74 -7.88 3.10
CA MET A 148 -3.96 -6.53 2.58
C MET A 148 -5.30 -6.37 1.86
N TYR A 149 -5.81 -7.39 1.17
CA TYR A 149 -7.18 -7.39 0.66
C TYR A 149 -8.20 -7.26 1.79
N TYR A 150 -8.06 -8.06 2.84
CA TYR A 150 -8.92 -7.95 4.02
C TYR A 150 -8.86 -6.54 4.64
N VAL A 151 -7.66 -5.97 4.80
CA VAL A 151 -7.47 -4.61 5.32
C VAL A 151 -8.20 -3.58 4.45
N LEU A 152 -8.03 -3.64 3.14
CA LEU A 152 -8.62 -2.70 2.19
C LEU A 152 -10.16 -2.75 2.23
N PHE A 153 -10.74 -3.94 2.08
CA PHE A 153 -12.20 -4.10 2.10
C PHE A 153 -12.81 -3.76 3.45
N LYS A 154 -12.13 -4.09 4.55
CA LYS A 154 -12.54 -3.70 5.90
C LYS A 154 -12.52 -2.18 6.07
N SER A 155 -11.52 -1.51 5.50
CA SER A 155 -11.42 -0.04 5.53
C SER A 155 -12.54 0.61 4.71
N TYR A 156 -12.89 0.07 3.55
CA TYR A 156 -14.04 0.53 2.76
C TYR A 156 -15.35 0.40 3.52
N LEU A 157 -15.61 -0.76 4.13
CA LEU A 157 -16.82 -0.97 4.92
C LEU A 157 -16.94 0.03 6.07
N LYS A 158 -15.83 0.34 6.74
CA LYS A 158 -15.80 1.37 7.80
C LYS A 158 -16.05 2.77 7.26
N ALA A 159 -15.46 3.10 6.10
CA ALA A 159 -15.68 4.39 5.45
C ALA A 159 -17.16 4.59 5.05
N ILE A 160 -17.79 3.56 4.48
CA ILE A 160 -19.21 3.59 4.08
C ILE A 160 -20.13 3.72 5.31
N LYS A 161 -19.80 3.04 6.41
CA LYS A 161 -20.58 3.10 7.65
C LYS A 161 -20.38 4.40 8.44
N GLY A 162 -19.46 5.27 8.04
CA GLY A 162 -19.13 6.49 8.76
C GLY A 162 -18.53 6.24 10.16
N GLU A 163 -17.94 5.07 10.40
CA GLU A 163 -17.34 4.75 11.69
C GLU A 163 -16.12 5.65 11.96
N LEU A 164 -16.19 6.41 13.07
CA LEU A 164 -15.03 7.17 13.53
C LEU A 164 -13.96 6.22 14.06
N GLN A 165 -12.78 6.28 13.48
CA GLN A 165 -11.61 5.56 13.99
C GLN A 165 -10.96 6.37 15.10
N THR A 166 -10.97 5.83 16.32
CA THR A 166 -10.23 6.41 17.45
C THR A 166 -8.78 5.93 17.44
N TRP A 167 -7.88 6.75 17.97
CA TRP A 167 -6.50 6.37 18.24
C TRP A 167 -6.49 5.22 19.26
N GLY A 168 -6.33 3.98 18.78
CA GLY A 168 -6.10 2.86 19.68
C GLY A 168 -4.66 2.94 20.20
N VAL A 169 -4.51 2.91 21.52
CA VAL A 169 -3.19 2.79 22.13
C VAL A 169 -2.62 1.44 21.77
N LEU A 170 -1.55 1.41 20.96
CA LEU A 170 -0.71 0.23 20.78
C LEU A 170 -0.05 -0.03 22.14
N LYS A 171 -0.24 -1.20 22.71
CA LYS A 171 0.57 -1.63 23.86
C LYS A 171 2.02 -1.76 23.36
N ARG A 172 2.84 -0.80 23.73
CA ARG A 172 4.28 -0.84 23.48
C ARG A 172 4.90 -1.67 24.60
N THR A 173 5.66 -2.69 24.23
CA THR A 173 6.30 -3.59 25.20
C THR A 173 7.66 -3.07 25.67
N GLY A 174 8.18 -2.05 25.00
CA GLY A 174 9.46 -1.43 25.34
C GLY A 174 10.68 -2.27 24.95
N HIS A 175 10.49 -3.39 24.25
CA HIS A 175 11.60 -4.16 23.71
C HIS A 175 12.12 -3.48 22.45
N VAL A 176 13.07 -2.57 22.63
CA VAL A 176 13.94 -2.11 21.54
C VAL A 176 15.01 -3.20 21.43
N GLY A 177 15.01 -3.97 20.33
CA GLY A 177 16.00 -5.02 20.11
C GLY A 177 17.41 -4.44 20.22
N GLU A 178 18.23 -5.09 21.02
CA GLU A 178 19.69 -4.92 21.07
C GLU A 178 20.32 -5.33 19.73
#